data_306fa77b84f87b68c8b1c86877540d5e
#
_entry.id   306fa77b84f87b68c8b1c86877540d5e
#
_cell.length_a   1.000
_cell.length_b   1.000
_cell.length_c   1.000
_cell.angle_alpha   90.00
_cell.angle_beta   90.00
_cell.angle_gamma   90.00
#
_symmetry.space_group_name_H-M   'P 1'
#
loop_
_entity.id
_entity.type
_entity.pdbx_description
1 polymer ?
#
loop_
_entity_poly.entity_id
_entity_poly.type
_entity_poly.pdbx_seq_one_letter_code
_entity_poly.pdbx_strand_id
1 'polypeptide(L)'
;MKKRMFHKGMAAVLAVSLTTGGALPFMAQTVHAEDTAAEQGQTPEKKSGTVTLEKNDGTYVFGNEYLKRTFAVSAEKVLSTKEITNYRTGTPTVFTPQAGSEEFIINTLDNSSEGEDSGFVAPKKKLDTNGWTAEADSVATNEGANGGADKMFDGKNDTYYHSKYNEGTDAERKYPHNIYVDFGAEKSFQSLRYQQRVDGNGTPTVSGHVKSYKIYTGDSIDALKQATDAQPVAEGSFDNKKETYVNLKEKVTAKCVRIEFVDCYDPSGSNVSKDVACCSEFDFFEDTATFPVVDNATQLKTSEMKVQGEPELTEKDGVKTLTFTFEPKRVRGVDYTIKEEIGRAHV
;
A
#
# COMPACT_ATOMS: atom_id res chain seq x y z
N MET A 1 -8.37 -34.08 -0.12
CA MET A 1 -8.27 -33.35 -1.41
C MET A 1 -9.00 -32.01 -1.27
N LYS A 2 -8.32 -30.94 -0.88
CA LYS A 2 -8.87 -29.57 -0.83
C LYS A 2 -8.52 -28.88 -2.14
N LYS A 3 -9.54 -28.54 -2.93
CA LYS A 3 -9.39 -27.73 -4.13
C LYS A 3 -8.88 -26.35 -3.75
N ARG A 4 -7.68 -26.01 -4.17
CA ARG A 4 -7.20 -24.62 -4.19
C ARG A 4 -8.01 -23.87 -5.23
N MET A 5 -8.90 -22.99 -4.78
CA MET A 5 -9.51 -21.98 -5.63
C MET A 5 -8.47 -20.89 -5.87
N PHE A 6 -7.93 -20.84 -7.09
CA PHE A 6 -7.18 -19.68 -7.57
C PHE A 6 -8.18 -18.54 -7.74
N HIS A 7 -8.14 -17.55 -6.85
CA HIS A 7 -8.79 -16.28 -7.11
C HIS A 7 -7.95 -15.55 -8.15
N LYS A 8 -8.48 -15.48 -9.37
CA LYS A 8 -7.95 -14.57 -10.40
C LYS A 8 -8.21 -13.16 -9.90
N GLY A 9 -7.15 -12.37 -9.73
CA GLY A 9 -7.27 -10.95 -9.47
C GLY A 9 -8.21 -10.32 -10.51
N MET A 10 -9.21 -9.61 -10.05
CA MET A 10 -10.10 -8.86 -10.91
C MET A 10 -9.32 -7.67 -11.45
N ALA A 11 -8.86 -7.77 -12.71
CA ALA A 11 -8.40 -6.59 -13.43
C ALA A 11 -9.63 -5.74 -13.74
N ALA A 12 -9.75 -4.57 -13.11
CA ALA A 12 -10.75 -3.61 -13.50
C ALA A 12 -10.29 -2.94 -14.80
N VAL A 13 -10.92 -3.31 -15.91
CA VAL A 13 -10.80 -2.58 -17.18
C VAL A 13 -11.89 -1.51 -17.16
N LEU A 14 -11.51 -0.25 -17.01
CA LEU A 14 -12.44 0.86 -17.15
C LEU A 14 -12.34 1.39 -18.58
N ALA A 15 -13.33 1.10 -19.40
CA ALA A 15 -13.51 1.76 -20.68
C ALA A 15 -14.30 3.04 -20.44
N VAL A 16 -13.65 4.20 -20.60
CA VAL A 16 -14.34 5.51 -20.59
C VAL A 16 -14.71 5.83 -22.02
N SER A 17 -15.91 5.45 -22.44
CA SER A 17 -16.44 5.91 -23.72
C SER A 17 -17.10 7.28 -23.53
N LEU A 18 -16.49 8.34 -24.00
CA LEU A 18 -17.11 9.64 -24.12
C LEU A 18 -18.08 9.61 -25.31
N THR A 19 -19.34 9.25 -25.05
CA THR A 19 -20.42 9.54 -25.98
C THR A 19 -20.79 11.01 -25.80
N THR A 20 -20.57 11.84 -26.81
CA THR A 20 -21.05 13.23 -26.85
C THR A 20 -22.57 13.23 -26.97
N GLY A 21 -23.26 13.17 -25.87
CA GLY A 21 -24.73 13.10 -25.84
C GLY A 21 -25.31 12.96 -24.43
N GLY A 22 -24.60 13.38 -23.39
CA GLY A 22 -25.11 13.40 -22.02
C GLY A 22 -24.49 14.55 -21.24
N ALA A 23 -25.32 15.41 -20.67
CA ALA A 23 -24.94 16.58 -19.92
C ALA A 23 -24.00 16.27 -18.78
N LEU A 24 -22.83 16.88 -18.75
CA LEU A 24 -22.00 17.01 -17.55
C LEU A 24 -22.72 17.92 -16.55
N PRO A 25 -22.72 17.65 -15.24
CA PRO A 25 -23.23 18.60 -14.27
C PRO A 25 -22.20 19.73 -14.09
N PHE A 26 -22.24 20.70 -14.98
CA PHE A 26 -21.66 22.01 -14.71
C PHE A 26 -22.65 22.77 -13.83
N MET A 27 -22.17 23.36 -12.74
CA MET A 27 -22.89 24.41 -12.04
C MET A 27 -23.11 25.54 -13.03
N ALA A 28 -24.28 25.59 -13.65
CA ALA A 28 -24.68 26.64 -14.57
C ALA A 28 -25.11 27.85 -13.75
N GLN A 29 -24.42 28.95 -13.96
CA GLN A 29 -24.97 30.27 -13.74
C GLN A 29 -26.11 30.45 -14.74
N THR A 30 -27.34 30.58 -14.24
CA THR A 30 -28.53 30.82 -15.02
C THR A 30 -28.45 32.19 -15.69
N VAL A 31 -28.32 32.21 -17.02
CA VAL A 31 -28.63 33.36 -17.83
C VAL A 31 -30.01 33.11 -18.43
N HIS A 32 -31.01 33.95 -18.07
CA HIS A 32 -32.32 33.95 -18.66
C HIS A 32 -32.19 34.42 -20.12
N ALA A 33 -32.60 33.59 -21.08
CA ALA A 33 -32.90 34.02 -22.42
C ALA A 33 -34.40 33.85 -22.65
N GLU A 34 -35.02 34.91 -23.08
CA GLU A 34 -36.45 35.00 -23.39
C GLU A 34 -36.84 34.11 -24.57
N ASP A 35 -38.04 33.54 -24.46
CA ASP A 35 -38.72 32.75 -25.44
C ASP A 35 -38.94 33.55 -26.76
N THR A 36 -38.53 32.99 -27.88
CA THR A 36 -39.11 33.30 -29.19
C THR A 36 -39.35 31.99 -29.94
N ALA A 37 -40.63 31.84 -30.21
CA ALA A 37 -41.40 30.96 -31.06
C ALA A 37 -40.71 29.87 -31.90
N ALA A 38 -41.31 28.68 -31.78
CA ALA A 38 -41.12 27.47 -32.54
C ALA A 38 -41.13 27.64 -34.06
N GLU A 39 -40.09 27.13 -34.71
CA GLU A 39 -40.18 26.61 -36.07
C GLU A 39 -40.10 25.10 -36.06
N GLN A 40 -41.13 24.48 -36.68
CA GLN A 40 -41.26 23.04 -36.79
C GLN A 40 -40.19 22.43 -37.72
N GLY A 41 -39.45 21.49 -37.23
CA GLY A 41 -39.17 20.20 -37.79
C GLY A 41 -38.48 20.09 -39.15
N GLN A 42 -37.18 20.01 -39.13
CA GLN A 42 -36.46 19.05 -39.96
C GLN A 42 -35.51 18.26 -39.03
N THR A 43 -35.70 16.94 -38.98
CA THR A 43 -34.72 16.04 -38.40
C THR A 43 -33.38 16.28 -39.10
N PRO A 44 -32.30 16.69 -38.42
CA PRO A 44 -31.04 16.94 -39.09
C PRO A 44 -30.59 15.65 -39.79
N GLU A 45 -30.34 15.74 -41.09
CA GLU A 45 -29.75 14.66 -41.87
C GLU A 45 -28.44 14.25 -41.22
N LYS A 46 -28.32 12.97 -40.84
CA LYS A 46 -27.13 12.39 -40.24
C LYS A 46 -25.98 12.43 -41.25
N LYS A 47 -25.21 13.51 -41.27
CA LYS A 47 -23.97 13.57 -42.06
C LYS A 47 -22.87 12.84 -41.30
N SER A 48 -22.48 11.67 -41.81
CA SER A 48 -21.33 10.91 -41.29
C SER A 48 -20.04 11.44 -41.91
N GLY A 49 -19.29 12.24 -41.17
CA GLY A 49 -17.97 12.66 -41.62
C GLY A 49 -16.91 11.54 -41.44
N THR A 50 -15.90 11.55 -42.30
CA THR A 50 -14.77 10.61 -42.21
C THR A 50 -13.93 10.96 -41.00
N VAL A 51 -13.81 10.04 -40.06
CA VAL A 51 -12.93 10.20 -38.88
C VAL A 51 -11.46 9.97 -39.29
N THR A 52 -10.60 10.87 -38.92
CA THR A 52 -9.15 10.87 -39.19
C THR A 52 -8.36 10.94 -37.89
N LEU A 53 -7.14 10.43 -37.94
CA LEU A 53 -6.11 10.64 -36.93
C LEU A 53 -4.87 11.23 -37.60
N GLU A 54 -4.49 12.42 -37.19
CA GLU A 54 -3.25 13.07 -37.57
C GLU A 54 -2.26 12.98 -36.40
N LYS A 55 -1.02 12.58 -36.65
CA LYS A 55 0.03 12.47 -35.64
C LYS A 55 1.17 13.42 -35.97
N ASN A 56 1.62 14.16 -34.98
CA ASN A 56 2.78 15.04 -35.11
C ASN A 56 3.45 15.21 -33.73
N ASP A 57 4.64 14.63 -33.59
CA ASP A 57 5.54 14.79 -32.44
C ASP A 57 4.82 14.83 -31.07
N GLY A 58 4.22 13.70 -30.70
CA GLY A 58 3.49 13.54 -29.44
C GLY A 58 2.13 14.25 -29.40
N THR A 59 1.68 14.85 -30.51
CA THR A 59 0.36 15.45 -30.66
C THR A 59 -0.49 14.58 -31.59
N TYR A 60 -1.76 14.40 -31.20
CA TYR A 60 -2.73 13.56 -31.89
C TYR A 60 -4.01 14.35 -32.12
N VAL A 61 -4.38 14.59 -33.40
CA VAL A 61 -5.63 15.23 -33.75
C VAL A 61 -6.60 14.16 -34.24
N PHE A 62 -7.62 13.89 -33.46
CA PHE A 62 -8.62 12.86 -33.74
C PHE A 62 -10.00 13.48 -33.91
N GLY A 63 -10.68 13.14 -34.97
CA GLY A 63 -12.02 13.67 -35.27
C GLY A 63 -12.38 13.62 -36.74
N ASN A 64 -13.36 14.43 -37.13
CA ASN A 64 -13.85 14.56 -38.49
C ASN A 64 -13.95 16.05 -38.86
N GLU A 65 -14.57 16.37 -40.03
CA GLU A 65 -14.77 17.75 -40.50
C GLU A 65 -15.69 18.60 -39.61
N TYR A 66 -16.41 18.00 -38.66
CA TYR A 66 -17.35 18.71 -37.77
C TYR A 66 -16.78 18.88 -36.34
N LEU A 67 -15.98 17.95 -35.87
CA LEU A 67 -15.42 18.00 -34.53
C LEU A 67 -14.03 17.36 -34.51
N LYS A 68 -13.07 18.09 -34.00
CA LYS A 68 -11.70 17.57 -33.75
C LYS A 68 -11.34 17.77 -32.30
N ARG A 69 -10.61 16.79 -31.74
CA ARG A 69 -9.98 16.88 -30.42
C ARG A 69 -8.48 16.66 -30.58
N THR A 70 -7.71 17.57 -30.02
CA THR A 70 -6.25 17.55 -30.04
C THR A 70 -5.75 17.09 -28.69
N PHE A 71 -5.02 15.99 -28.68
CA PHE A 71 -4.32 15.45 -27.51
C PHE A 71 -2.84 15.73 -27.63
N ALA A 72 -2.17 15.83 -26.47
CA ALA A 72 -0.72 15.76 -26.40
C ALA A 72 -0.27 14.76 -25.33
N VAL A 73 0.77 14.03 -25.65
CA VAL A 73 1.53 13.22 -24.70
C VAL A 73 2.85 13.93 -24.44
N SER A 74 3.08 14.39 -23.22
CA SER A 74 4.29 15.13 -22.86
C SER A 74 5.56 14.27 -22.93
N ALA A 75 6.74 14.88 -22.78
CA ALA A 75 8.00 14.15 -22.66
C ALA A 75 7.99 13.19 -21.46
N GLU A 76 7.28 13.51 -20.38
CA GLU A 76 7.07 12.69 -19.21
C GLU A 76 5.98 11.62 -19.39
N LYS A 77 5.43 11.48 -20.62
CA LYS A 77 4.38 10.53 -20.99
C LYS A 77 2.99 10.85 -20.40
N VAL A 78 2.72 12.07 -20.01
CA VAL A 78 1.40 12.49 -19.49
C VAL A 78 0.48 12.88 -20.62
N LEU A 79 -0.73 12.30 -20.66
CA LEU A 79 -1.79 12.63 -21.61
C LEU A 79 -2.55 13.89 -21.18
N SER A 80 -2.84 14.77 -22.13
CA SER A 80 -3.70 15.94 -21.92
C SER A 80 -4.43 16.34 -23.20
N THR A 81 -5.68 16.78 -23.07
CA THR A 81 -6.39 17.50 -24.15
C THR A 81 -5.85 18.92 -24.26
N LYS A 82 -5.46 19.30 -25.44
CA LYS A 82 -5.03 20.66 -25.73
C LYS A 82 -6.19 21.52 -26.24
N GLU A 83 -7.04 20.91 -27.04
CA GLU A 83 -8.07 21.67 -27.75
C GLU A 83 -9.22 20.76 -28.20
N ILE A 84 -10.43 21.27 -28.20
CA ILE A 84 -11.58 20.69 -28.87
C ILE A 84 -12.14 21.76 -29.83
N THR A 85 -12.16 21.47 -31.13
CA THR A 85 -12.64 22.42 -32.15
C THR A 85 -13.93 21.92 -32.79
N ASN A 86 -14.97 22.75 -32.71
CA ASN A 86 -16.26 22.48 -33.31
C ASN A 86 -16.42 23.37 -34.59
N TYR A 87 -16.61 22.69 -35.73
CA TYR A 87 -16.76 23.31 -37.04
C TYR A 87 -18.22 23.38 -37.53
N ARG A 88 -19.20 22.89 -36.74
CA ARG A 88 -20.60 22.79 -37.15
C ARG A 88 -21.30 24.13 -37.38
N THR A 89 -20.82 25.18 -36.76
CA THR A 89 -21.45 26.53 -36.78
C THR A 89 -20.95 27.42 -37.89
N GLY A 90 -20.19 26.91 -38.86
CA GLY A 90 -19.58 27.69 -39.95
C GLY A 90 -18.32 28.45 -39.54
N THR A 91 -18.29 29.04 -38.36
CA THR A 91 -17.09 29.60 -37.75
C THR A 91 -16.57 28.61 -36.71
N PRO A 92 -15.28 28.17 -36.77
CA PRO A 92 -14.76 27.26 -35.80
C PRO A 92 -14.82 27.80 -34.36
N THR A 93 -15.40 27.03 -33.45
CA THR A 93 -15.42 27.33 -32.03
C THR A 93 -14.40 26.45 -31.34
N VAL A 94 -13.42 27.06 -30.69
CA VAL A 94 -12.31 26.37 -29.99
C VAL A 94 -12.56 26.41 -28.50
N PHE A 95 -12.52 25.22 -27.88
CA PHE A 95 -12.50 25.08 -26.46
C PHE A 95 -11.10 24.56 -26.04
N THR A 96 -10.43 25.34 -25.19
CA THR A 96 -9.14 24.96 -24.60
C THR A 96 -9.37 24.63 -23.13
N PRO A 97 -9.11 23.39 -22.70
CA PRO A 97 -9.20 23.04 -21.28
C PRO A 97 -8.30 23.90 -20.41
N GLN A 98 -8.74 24.17 -19.20
CA GLN A 98 -7.93 24.91 -18.23
C GLN A 98 -6.65 24.14 -17.92
N ALA A 99 -5.54 24.83 -17.69
CA ALA A 99 -4.28 24.21 -17.28
C ALA A 99 -4.49 23.36 -16.01
N GLY A 100 -4.00 22.11 -16.03
CA GLY A 100 -4.18 21.16 -14.94
C GLY A 100 -5.53 20.41 -14.95
N SER A 101 -6.34 20.55 -16.03
CA SER A 101 -7.52 19.69 -16.22
C SER A 101 -7.10 18.24 -16.43
N GLU A 102 -7.78 17.34 -15.74
CA GLU A 102 -7.59 15.89 -15.88
C GLU A 102 -8.48 15.34 -16.99
N GLU A 103 -7.97 14.36 -17.76
CA GLU A 103 -8.79 13.64 -18.74
C GLU A 103 -9.83 12.78 -18.01
N PHE A 104 -9.37 12.13 -16.93
CA PHE A 104 -10.22 11.38 -16.01
C PHE A 104 -9.63 11.36 -14.59
N ILE A 105 -10.48 11.06 -13.63
CA ILE A 105 -10.13 10.77 -12.24
C ILE A 105 -10.83 9.49 -11.85
N ILE A 106 -10.08 8.49 -11.36
CA ILE A 106 -10.60 7.22 -10.90
C ILE A 106 -10.52 7.18 -9.40
N ASN A 107 -11.64 6.93 -8.71
CA ASN A 107 -11.63 6.63 -7.29
C ASN A 107 -11.11 5.20 -7.08
N THR A 108 -10.10 5.03 -6.25
CA THR A 108 -9.51 3.74 -6.00
C THR A 108 -10.32 2.93 -5.00
N LEU A 109 -10.37 1.61 -5.21
CA LEU A 109 -10.94 0.68 -4.26
C LEU A 109 -9.93 0.38 -3.14
N ASP A 110 -10.43 0.07 -1.95
CA ASP A 110 -9.61 -0.37 -0.84
C ASP A 110 -9.75 -1.88 -0.68
N ASN A 111 -8.72 -2.61 -1.06
CA ASN A 111 -8.59 -4.05 -0.86
C ASN A 111 -7.44 -4.37 0.10
N SER A 112 -7.06 -3.45 0.97
CA SER A 112 -5.97 -3.64 1.92
C SER A 112 -6.18 -4.85 2.85
N SER A 113 -7.44 -5.32 3.00
CA SER A 113 -7.77 -6.55 3.74
C SER A 113 -7.66 -7.84 2.92
N GLU A 114 -7.61 -7.77 1.59
CA GLU A 114 -7.62 -8.96 0.72
C GLU A 114 -6.25 -9.32 0.11
N GLY A 115 -5.21 -8.59 0.43
CA GLY A 115 -3.92 -8.77 -0.23
C GLY A 115 -2.70 -8.42 0.60
N GLU A 116 -2.73 -8.69 1.90
CA GLU A 116 -1.58 -8.42 2.78
C GLU A 116 -0.28 -9.11 2.32
N ASP A 117 -0.37 -10.16 1.52
CA ASP A 117 0.79 -10.97 1.12
C ASP A 117 1.29 -10.76 -0.32
N SER A 118 0.62 -9.97 -1.14
CA SER A 118 1.07 -9.84 -2.52
C SER A 118 2.28 -8.92 -2.63
N GLY A 119 3.46 -9.52 -2.68
CA GLY A 119 4.75 -8.84 -2.80
C GLY A 119 5.56 -8.76 -1.51
N PHE A 120 5.02 -9.22 -0.36
CA PHE A 120 5.84 -9.43 0.82
C PHE A 120 6.75 -10.65 0.64
N VAL A 121 8.04 -10.47 0.89
CA VAL A 121 9.02 -11.55 0.93
C VAL A 121 9.74 -11.49 2.27
N ALA A 122 9.54 -12.51 3.10
CA ALA A 122 10.24 -12.63 4.37
C ALA A 122 11.77 -12.77 4.15
N PRO A 123 12.60 -12.25 5.07
CA PRO A 123 14.03 -12.48 5.03
C PRO A 123 14.32 -13.98 5.18
N LYS A 124 15.43 -14.44 4.59
CA LYS A 124 15.77 -15.86 4.49
C LYS A 124 16.97 -16.28 5.33
N LYS A 125 17.77 -15.32 5.77
CA LYS A 125 19.02 -15.56 6.48
C LYS A 125 18.85 -15.33 7.98
N LYS A 126 17.97 -16.13 8.62
CA LYS A 126 17.81 -16.15 10.08
C LYS A 126 19.14 -16.51 10.73
N LEU A 127 19.49 -15.78 11.79
CA LEU A 127 20.64 -16.13 12.63
C LEU A 127 20.37 -17.45 13.36
N ASP A 128 21.40 -18.30 13.41
CA ASP A 128 21.37 -19.54 14.21
C ASP A 128 21.47 -19.18 15.70
N THR A 129 20.49 -19.65 16.47
CA THR A 129 20.37 -19.39 17.91
C THR A 129 21.15 -20.37 18.79
N ASN A 130 21.86 -21.33 18.19
CA ASN A 130 22.68 -22.29 18.95
C ASN A 130 23.77 -21.59 19.77
N GLY A 131 23.79 -21.87 21.05
CA GLY A 131 24.76 -21.30 21.99
C GLY A 131 24.37 -19.91 22.52
N TRP A 132 23.21 -19.39 22.16
CA TRP A 132 22.70 -18.14 22.74
C TRP A 132 22.26 -18.36 24.19
N THR A 133 22.41 -17.31 24.98
CA THR A 133 21.79 -17.22 26.30
C THR A 133 20.91 -15.98 26.37
N ALA A 134 19.78 -16.12 27.07
CA ALA A 134 18.84 -15.00 27.22
C ALA A 134 18.32 -14.91 28.64
N GLU A 135 18.19 -13.71 29.17
CA GLU A 135 17.55 -13.42 30.44
C GLU A 135 16.68 -12.16 30.32
N ALA A 136 15.75 -11.96 31.25
CA ALA A 136 14.89 -10.80 31.30
C ALA A 136 14.76 -10.25 32.71
N ASP A 137 14.45 -8.97 32.82
CA ASP A 137 14.21 -8.29 34.11
C ASP A 137 12.89 -8.68 34.77
N SER A 138 11.94 -9.20 33.97
CA SER A 138 10.60 -9.58 34.40
C SER A 138 10.24 -10.93 33.75
N VAL A 139 10.10 -11.98 34.55
CA VAL A 139 9.77 -13.33 34.09
C VAL A 139 8.66 -13.91 34.99
N ALA A 140 7.52 -14.27 34.40
CA ALA A 140 6.45 -14.95 35.08
C ALA A 140 6.84 -16.39 35.45
N THR A 141 6.70 -16.77 36.74
CA THR A 141 7.07 -18.08 37.23
C THR A 141 5.91 -19.07 37.23
N ASN A 142 4.70 -18.60 37.02
CA ASN A 142 3.47 -19.38 37.03
C ASN A 142 2.98 -19.82 35.62
N GLU A 143 3.82 -19.67 34.60
CA GLU A 143 3.52 -20.08 33.21
C GLU A 143 4.01 -21.52 32.88
N GLY A 144 4.32 -22.33 33.90
CA GLY A 144 4.79 -23.71 33.74
C GLY A 144 6.15 -23.79 33.06
N ALA A 145 6.22 -24.39 31.87
CA ALA A 145 7.45 -24.49 31.08
C ALA A 145 7.76 -23.24 30.26
N ASN A 146 6.82 -22.25 30.24
CA ASN A 146 6.96 -21.01 29.55
C ASN A 146 7.42 -19.89 30.50
N GLY A 147 7.38 -18.64 30.02
CA GLY A 147 7.71 -17.43 30.76
C GLY A 147 9.16 -16.99 30.62
N GLY A 148 10.11 -17.87 30.45
CA GLY A 148 11.54 -17.55 30.33
C GLY A 148 11.88 -16.80 29.04
N ALA A 149 12.91 -15.95 29.09
CA ALA A 149 13.41 -15.21 27.92
C ALA A 149 13.95 -16.15 26.81
N ASP A 150 14.47 -17.32 27.21
CA ASP A 150 14.98 -18.37 26.31
C ASP A 150 13.90 -18.88 25.35
N LYS A 151 12.62 -18.77 25.74
CA LYS A 151 11.48 -19.21 24.92
C LYS A 151 11.22 -18.34 23.68
N MET A 152 11.80 -17.14 23.63
CA MET A 152 11.75 -16.27 22.45
C MET A 152 12.68 -16.71 21.32
N PHE A 153 13.59 -17.67 21.60
CA PHE A 153 14.69 -18.03 20.70
C PHE A 153 14.81 -19.55 20.49
N ASP A 154 13.82 -20.34 20.95
CA ASP A 154 13.87 -21.81 20.91
C ASP A 154 13.30 -22.42 19.62
N GLY A 155 12.79 -21.60 18.71
CA GLY A 155 12.25 -22.00 17.41
C GLY A 155 10.87 -22.66 17.49
N LYS A 156 10.14 -22.51 18.61
CA LYS A 156 8.84 -23.13 18.83
C LYS A 156 7.75 -22.10 19.00
N ASN A 157 6.77 -22.14 18.14
CA ASN A 157 5.67 -21.18 18.17
C ASN A 157 4.67 -21.38 19.32
N ASP A 158 4.73 -22.49 20.04
CA ASP A 158 3.86 -22.85 21.16
C ASP A 158 4.49 -22.57 22.53
N THR A 159 5.76 -22.17 22.55
CA THR A 159 6.44 -21.64 23.74
C THR A 159 6.48 -20.10 23.67
N TYR A 160 6.67 -19.45 24.82
CA TYR A 160 6.67 -17.98 24.85
C TYR A 160 7.34 -17.41 26.09
N TYR A 161 7.91 -16.24 25.96
CA TYR A 161 8.24 -15.33 27.05
C TYR A 161 6.98 -14.66 27.59
N HIS A 162 6.94 -14.48 28.92
CA HIS A 162 5.86 -13.76 29.61
C HIS A 162 6.45 -12.95 30.76
N SER A 163 6.21 -11.63 30.78
CA SER A 163 6.58 -10.80 31.92
C SER A 163 5.68 -11.07 33.14
N LYS A 164 6.13 -10.72 34.34
CA LYS A 164 5.34 -10.84 35.56
C LYS A 164 4.03 -10.02 35.45
N TYR A 165 2.94 -10.54 36.01
CA TYR A 165 1.63 -9.88 35.97
C TYR A 165 0.87 -9.93 37.31
N ASN A 166 0.99 -10.99 38.11
CA ASN A 166 0.33 -11.17 39.42
C ASN A 166 1.31 -11.49 40.56
N GLU A 167 2.58 -11.42 40.30
CA GLU A 167 3.68 -11.71 41.22
C GLU A 167 4.78 -10.65 41.13
N GLY A 168 5.69 -10.62 42.10
CA GLY A 168 6.77 -9.64 42.13
C GLY A 168 6.33 -8.22 42.56
N THR A 169 7.21 -7.25 42.36
CA THR A 169 6.97 -5.85 42.70
C THR A 169 6.21 -5.13 41.57
N ASP A 170 5.62 -3.97 41.89
CA ASP A 170 4.96 -3.14 40.87
C ASP A 170 5.92 -2.73 39.76
N ALA A 171 7.17 -2.48 40.06
CA ALA A 171 8.17 -2.11 39.05
C ALA A 171 8.46 -3.26 38.08
N GLU A 172 8.52 -4.51 38.56
CA GLU A 172 8.73 -5.69 37.73
C GLU A 172 7.53 -6.02 36.81
N ARG A 173 6.33 -5.50 37.14
CA ARG A 173 5.10 -5.72 36.37
C ARG A 173 4.78 -4.63 35.36
N LYS A 174 5.56 -3.55 35.32
CA LYS A 174 5.31 -2.41 34.43
C LYS A 174 6.33 -2.31 33.33
N TYR A 175 5.91 -1.77 32.21
CA TYR A 175 6.81 -1.38 31.15
C TYR A 175 7.81 -0.30 31.61
N PRO A 176 9.04 -0.25 31.04
CA PRO A 176 9.54 -1.16 30.02
C PRO A 176 9.98 -2.52 30.57
N HIS A 177 9.92 -3.57 29.73
CA HIS A 177 10.49 -4.87 30.03
C HIS A 177 11.73 -5.10 29.17
N ASN A 178 12.83 -5.50 29.78
CA ASN A 178 14.10 -5.69 29.09
C ASN A 178 14.45 -7.18 28.98
N ILE A 179 14.80 -7.58 27.78
CA ILE A 179 15.34 -8.89 27.44
C ILE A 179 16.77 -8.71 26.99
N TYR A 180 17.70 -9.46 27.59
CA TYR A 180 19.10 -9.42 27.29
C TYR A 180 19.51 -10.73 26.63
N VAL A 181 20.21 -10.65 25.48
CA VAL A 181 20.64 -11.81 24.70
C VAL A 181 22.13 -11.71 24.46
N ASP A 182 22.88 -12.76 24.79
CA ASP A 182 24.27 -12.95 24.37
C ASP A 182 24.29 -13.97 23.23
N PHE A 183 24.75 -13.57 22.07
CA PHE A 183 24.89 -14.41 20.88
C PHE A 183 26.10 -15.36 20.95
N GLY A 184 26.90 -15.31 22.02
CA GLY A 184 28.14 -16.07 22.18
C GLY A 184 29.32 -15.55 21.36
N ALA A 185 29.05 -14.90 20.23
CA ALA A 185 30.01 -14.25 19.35
C ALA A 185 29.36 -13.05 18.65
N GLU A 186 30.16 -12.19 18.03
CA GLU A 186 29.61 -11.12 17.20
C GLU A 186 28.74 -11.67 16.05
N LYS A 187 27.55 -11.13 15.93
CA LYS A 187 26.60 -11.40 14.85
C LYS A 187 26.19 -10.09 14.18
N SER A 188 25.91 -10.18 12.89
CA SER A 188 25.38 -9.04 12.12
C SER A 188 23.95 -9.32 11.69
N PHE A 189 23.07 -8.33 11.86
CA PHE A 189 21.67 -8.45 11.45
C PHE A 189 21.16 -7.12 10.89
N GLN A 190 20.15 -7.18 10.02
CA GLN A 190 19.55 -6.03 9.36
C GLN A 190 18.02 -6.07 9.38
N SER A 191 17.41 -7.16 9.84
CA SER A 191 15.98 -7.21 10.08
C SER A 191 15.63 -8.07 11.28
N LEU A 192 14.42 -7.86 11.80
CA LEU A 192 13.86 -8.48 12.97
C LEU A 192 12.50 -9.10 12.62
N ARG A 193 12.12 -10.18 13.33
CA ARG A 193 10.74 -10.67 13.39
C ARG A 193 10.32 -10.74 14.85
N TYR A 194 9.19 -10.16 15.17
CA TYR A 194 8.46 -10.36 16.42
C TYR A 194 7.23 -11.22 16.12
N GLN A 195 7.08 -12.30 16.88
CA GLN A 195 5.90 -13.14 16.86
C GLN A 195 5.19 -13.06 18.20
N GLN A 196 3.95 -12.60 18.16
CA GLN A 196 3.08 -12.51 19.31
C GLN A 196 2.75 -13.90 19.87
N ARG A 197 2.51 -13.98 21.18
CA ARG A 197 2.02 -15.21 21.83
C ARG A 197 0.74 -15.69 21.14
N VAL A 198 0.68 -17.00 20.88
CA VAL A 198 -0.49 -17.68 20.37
C VAL A 198 -1.03 -18.69 21.40
N ASP A 199 -2.31 -18.97 21.34
CA ASP A 199 -2.95 -20.05 22.11
C ASP A 199 -2.64 -21.43 21.51
N GLY A 200 -3.14 -22.50 22.14
CA GLY A 200 -2.96 -23.88 21.67
C GLY A 200 -3.53 -24.18 20.29
N ASN A 201 -4.33 -23.29 19.71
CA ASN A 201 -4.87 -23.37 18.36
C ASN A 201 -4.09 -22.50 17.36
N GLY A 202 -3.03 -21.81 17.79
CA GLY A 202 -2.24 -20.91 16.98
C GLY A 202 -2.90 -19.54 16.75
N THR A 203 -3.93 -19.19 17.54
CA THR A 203 -4.59 -17.89 17.50
C THR A 203 -3.83 -16.89 18.38
N PRO A 204 -3.55 -15.67 17.91
CA PRO A 204 -2.94 -14.64 18.73
C PRO A 204 -3.76 -14.34 19.99
N THR A 205 -3.07 -14.29 21.13
CA THR A 205 -3.72 -13.87 22.39
C THR A 205 -3.82 -12.36 22.44
N VAL A 206 -4.86 -11.85 23.09
CA VAL A 206 -5.02 -10.38 23.27
C VAL A 206 -4.11 -9.81 24.35
N SER A 207 -3.49 -10.68 25.17
CA SER A 207 -2.66 -10.27 26.30
C SER A 207 -1.21 -10.14 25.91
N GLY A 208 -0.57 -9.02 26.32
CA GLY A 208 0.87 -8.83 26.20
C GLY A 208 1.40 -8.62 24.79
N HIS A 209 0.55 -8.25 23.86
CA HIS A 209 0.99 -7.93 22.49
C HIS A 209 1.82 -6.64 22.52
N VAL A 210 3.12 -6.77 22.31
CA VAL A 210 4.06 -5.65 22.34
C VAL A 210 3.80 -4.71 21.16
N LYS A 211 3.76 -3.40 21.45
CA LYS A 211 3.57 -2.37 20.45
C LYS A 211 4.88 -1.71 20.06
N SER A 212 5.65 -1.22 21.01
CA SER A 212 6.86 -0.46 20.73
C SER A 212 8.08 -1.12 21.33
N TYR A 213 9.21 -0.99 20.64
CA TYR A 213 10.47 -1.59 21.03
C TYR A 213 11.66 -0.64 20.82
N LYS A 214 12.75 -0.93 21.56
CA LYS A 214 14.08 -0.39 21.31
C LYS A 214 15.12 -1.50 21.39
N ILE A 215 16.18 -1.38 20.60
CA ILE A 215 17.32 -2.30 20.57
C ILE A 215 18.58 -1.55 20.95
N TYR A 216 19.33 -2.10 21.87
CA TYR A 216 20.64 -1.62 22.28
C TYR A 216 21.67 -2.72 22.08
N THR A 217 22.91 -2.33 21.88
CA THR A 217 24.04 -3.26 21.69
C THR A 217 25.11 -3.07 22.74
N GLY A 218 25.83 -4.13 23.04
CA GLY A 218 26.94 -4.11 24.03
C GLY A 218 27.84 -5.34 23.92
N ASP A 219 28.97 -5.29 24.61
CA ASP A 219 29.96 -6.36 24.63
C ASP A 219 29.59 -7.48 25.64
N SER A 220 28.72 -7.17 26.60
CA SER A 220 28.23 -8.12 27.60
C SER A 220 26.84 -7.70 28.11
N ILE A 221 26.10 -8.67 28.66
CA ILE A 221 24.82 -8.43 29.32
C ILE A 221 25.00 -7.46 30.50
N ASP A 222 26.06 -7.60 31.30
CA ASP A 222 26.33 -6.72 32.46
C ASP A 222 26.55 -5.26 32.00
N ALA A 223 27.27 -5.06 30.90
CA ALA A 223 27.44 -3.72 30.34
C ALA A 223 26.10 -3.11 29.90
N LEU A 224 25.23 -3.91 29.28
CA LEU A 224 23.89 -3.46 28.84
C LEU A 224 22.96 -3.14 30.02
N LYS A 225 23.06 -3.86 31.14
CA LYS A 225 22.29 -3.58 32.37
C LYS A 225 22.73 -2.29 33.04
N GLN A 226 23.99 -1.92 32.91
CA GLN A 226 24.58 -0.71 33.51
C GLN A 226 24.40 0.53 32.64
N ALA A 227 24.18 0.36 31.35
CA ALA A 227 24.10 1.45 30.37
C ALA A 227 22.70 2.12 30.41
N THR A 228 22.47 3.02 31.37
CA THR A 228 21.19 3.73 31.57
C THR A 228 20.95 4.83 30.53
N ASP A 229 22.03 5.42 30.00
CA ASP A 229 21.96 6.58 29.06
C ASP A 229 22.30 6.18 27.61
N ALA A 230 22.35 4.87 27.31
CA ALA A 230 22.64 4.40 25.96
C ALA A 230 21.56 4.83 24.97
N GLN A 231 21.99 5.22 23.77
CA GLN A 231 21.05 5.45 22.67
C GLN A 231 20.72 4.13 21.98
N PRO A 232 19.45 3.87 21.62
CA PRO A 232 19.10 2.67 20.88
C PRO A 232 19.71 2.70 19.48
N VAL A 233 20.21 1.56 19.02
CA VAL A 233 20.64 1.36 17.62
C VAL A 233 19.45 1.19 16.67
N ALA A 234 18.30 0.81 17.22
CA ALA A 234 17.04 0.75 16.51
C ALA A 234 15.87 0.95 17.46
N GLU A 235 14.81 1.59 16.99
CA GLU A 235 13.55 1.75 17.70
C GLU A 235 12.41 1.79 16.70
N GLY A 236 11.21 1.39 17.13
CA GLY A 236 10.04 1.37 16.27
C GLY A 236 8.82 0.75 16.94
N SER A 237 7.87 0.38 16.10
CA SER A 237 6.64 -0.31 16.53
C SER A 237 6.43 -1.57 15.70
N PHE A 238 5.86 -2.59 16.33
CA PHE A 238 5.33 -3.76 15.64
C PHE A 238 3.89 -3.48 15.22
N ASP A 239 3.43 -4.10 14.14
CA ASP A 239 2.02 -4.05 13.75
C ASP A 239 1.17 -4.87 14.73
N ASN A 240 -0.13 -4.56 14.83
CA ASN A 240 -1.08 -5.36 15.61
C ASN A 240 -1.47 -6.64 14.84
N LYS A 241 -0.46 -7.49 14.56
CA LYS A 241 -0.57 -8.74 13.80
C LYS A 241 0.09 -9.89 14.54
N LYS A 242 -0.21 -11.12 14.11
CA LYS A 242 0.40 -12.35 14.69
C LYS A 242 1.91 -12.30 14.63
N GLU A 243 2.47 -11.86 13.51
CA GLU A 243 3.90 -11.65 13.34
C GLU A 243 4.16 -10.36 12.59
N THR A 244 5.25 -9.70 12.92
CA THR A 244 5.70 -8.46 12.29
C THR A 244 7.17 -8.57 11.96
N TYR A 245 7.51 -8.20 10.72
CA TYR A 245 8.89 -8.05 10.27
C TYR A 245 9.25 -6.57 10.22
N VAL A 246 10.48 -6.26 10.60
CA VAL A 246 10.99 -4.89 10.60
C VAL A 246 12.38 -4.87 9.99
N ASN A 247 12.59 -4.04 8.98
CA ASN A 247 13.94 -3.75 8.47
C ASN A 247 14.55 -2.62 9.27
N LEU A 248 15.78 -2.82 9.71
CA LEU A 248 16.58 -1.78 10.37
C LEU A 248 17.13 -0.81 9.32
N LYS A 249 17.29 0.45 9.70
CA LYS A 249 17.85 1.49 8.82
C LYS A 249 19.27 1.14 8.38
N GLU A 250 20.05 0.58 9.31
CA GLU A 250 21.45 0.20 9.11
C GLU A 250 21.68 -1.22 9.62
N LYS A 251 22.70 -1.88 9.07
CA LYS A 251 23.16 -3.17 9.55
C LYS A 251 23.80 -3.03 10.90
N VAL A 252 23.32 -3.79 11.87
CA VAL A 252 23.84 -3.82 13.25
C VAL A 252 24.78 -5.00 13.41
N THR A 253 25.92 -4.80 14.08
CA THR A 253 26.85 -5.87 14.49
C THR A 253 27.04 -5.78 15.99
N ALA A 254 26.82 -6.88 16.73
CA ALA A 254 26.93 -6.93 18.16
C ALA A 254 27.19 -8.35 18.67
N LYS A 255 27.79 -8.47 19.86
CA LYS A 255 27.86 -9.71 20.63
C LYS A 255 26.64 -9.88 21.52
N CYS A 256 26.20 -8.82 22.18
CA CYS A 256 25.03 -8.81 23.04
C CYS A 256 24.03 -7.75 22.61
N VAL A 257 22.75 -8.01 22.80
CA VAL A 257 21.67 -7.05 22.60
C VAL A 257 20.76 -6.97 23.81
N ARG A 258 20.20 -5.78 24.07
CA ARG A 258 19.06 -5.57 24.94
C ARG A 258 17.87 -5.21 24.06
N ILE A 259 16.81 -5.98 24.13
CA ILE A 259 15.51 -5.72 23.55
C ILE A 259 14.67 -5.10 24.66
N GLU A 260 14.29 -3.85 24.51
CA GLU A 260 13.39 -3.14 25.43
C GLU A 260 12.00 -3.11 24.82
N PHE A 261 11.05 -3.79 25.43
CA PHE A 261 9.63 -3.65 25.14
C PHE A 261 9.10 -2.43 25.90
N VAL A 262 8.61 -1.43 25.18
CA VAL A 262 8.30 -0.12 25.74
C VAL A 262 6.83 0.00 26.17
N ASP A 263 5.92 -0.55 25.38
CA ASP A 263 4.48 -0.59 25.64
C ASP A 263 3.79 -1.74 24.86
N CYS A 264 2.49 -1.93 25.09
CA CYS A 264 1.67 -2.90 24.39
C CYS A 264 0.45 -2.27 23.74
N TYR A 265 -0.19 -3.03 22.84
CA TYR A 265 -1.53 -2.72 22.38
C TYR A 265 -2.53 -2.92 23.52
N ASP A 266 -3.40 -1.92 23.74
CA ASP A 266 -4.43 -2.00 24.79
C ASP A 266 -5.47 -3.06 24.41
N PRO A 267 -5.61 -4.16 25.16
CA PRO A 267 -6.63 -5.16 24.89
C PRO A 267 -8.00 -4.60 25.32
N SER A 268 -8.70 -3.94 24.40
CA SER A 268 -10.01 -3.38 24.66
C SER A 268 -10.97 -4.45 25.19
N GLY A 269 -11.49 -4.25 26.42
CA GLY A 269 -12.53 -5.07 27.02
C GLY A 269 -12.08 -6.31 27.80
N SER A 270 -10.79 -6.50 28.06
CA SER A 270 -10.29 -7.57 28.91
C SER A 270 -9.83 -7.06 30.28
N ASN A 271 -9.95 -7.91 31.33
CA ASN A 271 -9.37 -7.67 32.67
C ASN A 271 -7.86 -7.96 32.69
N VAL A 272 -7.21 -8.02 31.55
CA VAL A 272 -5.80 -8.37 31.41
C VAL A 272 -4.96 -7.14 31.70
N SER A 273 -3.83 -7.33 32.38
CA SER A 273 -2.89 -6.26 32.70
C SER A 273 -2.37 -5.59 31.42
N LYS A 274 -2.45 -4.28 31.36
CA LYS A 274 -1.92 -3.44 30.29
C LYS A 274 -0.39 -3.42 30.27
N ASP A 275 0.23 -3.89 31.34
CA ASP A 275 1.67 -3.82 31.55
C ASP A 275 2.39 -5.15 31.24
N VAL A 276 1.67 -6.11 30.65
CA VAL A 276 2.23 -7.44 30.31
C VAL A 276 2.89 -7.41 28.95
N ALA A 277 4.06 -8.05 28.83
CA ALA A 277 4.73 -8.34 27.57
C ALA A 277 4.80 -9.85 27.33
N CYS A 278 4.39 -10.30 26.15
CA CYS A 278 4.51 -11.67 25.68
C CYS A 278 5.16 -11.72 24.30
N CYS A 279 5.95 -12.77 24.06
CA CYS A 279 6.58 -13.01 22.77
C CYS A 279 6.81 -14.52 22.57
N SER A 280 6.28 -15.11 21.49
CA SER A 280 6.58 -16.50 21.17
C SER A 280 7.95 -16.63 20.53
N GLU A 281 8.25 -15.83 19.51
CA GLU A 281 9.52 -15.85 18.81
C GLU A 281 10.01 -14.43 18.52
N PHE A 282 11.32 -14.24 18.67
CA PHE A 282 11.99 -13.02 18.24
C PHE A 282 13.23 -13.39 17.43
N ASP A 283 13.19 -13.11 16.15
CA ASP A 283 14.27 -13.50 15.24
C ASP A 283 15.07 -12.31 14.74
N PHE A 284 16.35 -12.58 14.51
CA PHE A 284 17.27 -11.66 13.84
C PHE A 284 17.68 -12.27 12.50
N PHE A 285 17.78 -11.43 11.46
CA PHE A 285 18.15 -11.86 10.11
C PHE A 285 19.29 -11.01 9.55
N GLU A 286 20.20 -11.62 8.79
CA GLU A 286 21.28 -10.91 8.10
C GLU A 286 20.79 -10.11 6.89
N ASP A 287 19.70 -10.54 6.27
CA ASP A 287 19.04 -9.90 5.13
C ASP A 287 17.75 -9.18 5.55
N THR A 288 17.14 -8.48 4.61
CA THR A 288 15.93 -7.68 4.84
C THR A 288 14.68 -8.35 4.27
N ALA A 289 13.53 -8.07 4.88
CA ALA A 289 12.25 -8.31 4.28
C ALA A 289 12.04 -7.36 3.08
N THR A 290 11.35 -7.84 2.05
CA THR A 290 10.81 -6.98 1.00
C THR A 290 9.35 -6.70 1.33
N PHE A 291 9.02 -5.41 1.49
CA PHE A 291 7.64 -4.99 1.67
C PHE A 291 7.07 -4.50 0.33
N PRO A 292 5.81 -4.82 0.03
CA PRO A 292 5.17 -4.22 -1.13
C PRO A 292 5.13 -2.70 -0.98
N VAL A 293 5.38 -1.99 -2.07
CA VAL A 293 5.13 -0.55 -2.10
C VAL A 293 3.61 -0.36 -2.10
N VAL A 294 3.05 0.08 -0.99
CA VAL A 294 1.61 0.36 -0.89
C VAL A 294 1.39 1.82 -1.27
N ASP A 295 0.87 2.04 -2.46
CA ASP A 295 0.33 3.34 -2.84
C ASP A 295 -1.09 3.47 -2.26
N ASN A 296 -1.25 4.34 -1.28
CA ASN A 296 -2.52 4.58 -0.57
C ASN A 296 -3.36 5.69 -1.21
N ALA A 297 -3.06 6.10 -2.43
CA ALA A 297 -3.82 7.12 -3.12
C ALA A 297 -5.31 6.75 -3.17
N THR A 298 -6.17 7.69 -2.82
CA THR A 298 -7.64 7.52 -2.90
C THR A 298 -8.18 7.78 -4.29
N GLN A 299 -7.37 8.37 -5.15
CA GLN A 299 -7.67 8.70 -6.54
C GLN A 299 -6.44 8.46 -7.41
N LEU A 300 -6.69 8.04 -8.65
CA LEU A 300 -5.73 8.06 -9.74
C LEU A 300 -6.14 9.16 -10.72
N LYS A 301 -5.24 10.09 -11.00
CA LYS A 301 -5.44 11.18 -11.95
C LYS A 301 -4.62 10.96 -13.20
N THR A 302 -5.11 11.40 -14.35
CA THR A 302 -4.38 11.27 -15.62
C THR A 302 -2.99 11.88 -15.56
N SER A 303 -2.86 13.02 -14.86
CA SER A 303 -1.56 13.72 -14.67
C SER A 303 -0.52 12.90 -13.90
N GLU A 304 -0.94 11.87 -13.17
CA GLU A 304 -0.09 10.98 -12.36
C GLU A 304 0.19 9.64 -13.05
N MET A 305 -0.31 9.48 -14.28
CA MET A 305 -0.22 8.23 -15.04
C MET A 305 0.58 8.43 -16.31
N LYS A 306 1.32 7.40 -16.72
CA LYS A 306 2.15 7.44 -17.92
C LYS A 306 1.51 6.64 -19.03
N VAL A 307 1.44 7.22 -20.21
CA VAL A 307 1.02 6.54 -21.44
C VAL A 307 2.09 5.52 -21.82
N GLN A 308 1.67 4.29 -22.08
CA GLN A 308 2.51 3.19 -22.52
C GLN A 308 2.40 3.03 -24.04
N GLY A 309 3.51 3.26 -24.73
CA GLY A 309 3.57 3.11 -26.19
C GLY A 309 2.81 4.19 -26.95
N GLU A 310 2.53 3.91 -28.21
CA GLU A 310 1.72 4.76 -29.10
C GLU A 310 0.23 4.42 -28.95
N PRO A 311 -0.66 5.42 -29.10
CA PRO A 311 -2.09 5.14 -29.10
C PRO A 311 -2.50 4.31 -30.33
N GLU A 312 -3.43 3.41 -30.11
CA GLU A 312 -3.95 2.50 -31.13
C GLU A 312 -5.23 3.04 -31.75
N LEU A 313 -5.29 3.08 -33.09
CA LEU A 313 -6.50 3.38 -33.83
C LEU A 313 -7.12 2.07 -34.34
N THR A 314 -8.32 1.76 -33.88
CA THR A 314 -9.10 0.60 -34.33
C THR A 314 -10.35 1.04 -35.06
N GLU A 315 -10.88 0.18 -35.93
CA GLU A 315 -12.16 0.38 -36.61
C GLU A 315 -13.02 -0.88 -36.50
N LYS A 316 -14.24 -0.74 -35.97
CA LYS A 316 -15.21 -1.81 -35.87
C LYS A 316 -16.60 -1.26 -36.20
N ASP A 317 -17.30 -1.92 -37.11
CA ASP A 317 -18.67 -1.55 -37.54
C ASP A 317 -18.79 -0.09 -37.98
N GLY A 318 -17.75 0.43 -38.66
CA GLY A 318 -17.67 1.83 -39.12
C GLY A 318 -17.38 2.84 -38.00
N VAL A 319 -17.11 2.38 -36.78
CA VAL A 319 -16.70 3.19 -35.64
C VAL A 319 -15.19 3.15 -35.49
N LYS A 320 -14.54 4.30 -35.56
CA LYS A 320 -13.11 4.42 -35.24
C LYS A 320 -12.94 4.79 -33.78
N THR A 321 -12.04 4.09 -33.10
CA THR A 321 -11.70 4.30 -31.71
C THR A 321 -10.21 4.54 -31.56
N LEU A 322 -9.83 5.63 -30.93
CA LEU A 322 -8.45 5.92 -30.53
C LEU A 322 -8.28 5.51 -29.07
N THR A 323 -7.32 4.61 -28.80
CA THR A 323 -7.07 4.04 -27.47
C THR A 323 -5.69 4.45 -26.97
N PHE A 324 -5.66 5.10 -25.81
CA PHE A 324 -4.43 5.31 -25.03
C PHE A 324 -4.35 4.25 -23.93
N THR A 325 -3.22 3.54 -23.87
CA THR A 325 -2.94 2.57 -22.80
C THR A 325 -1.99 3.20 -21.80
N PHE A 326 -2.25 3.02 -20.50
CA PHE A 326 -1.40 3.54 -19.44
C PHE A 326 -0.57 2.42 -18.80
N GLU A 327 0.58 2.77 -18.21
CA GLU A 327 1.37 1.84 -17.44
C GLU A 327 0.52 1.27 -16.29
N PRO A 328 0.57 -0.07 -16.05
CA PRO A 328 -0.16 -0.68 -14.95
C PRO A 328 0.25 -0.07 -13.60
N LYS A 329 -0.71 0.17 -12.73
CA LYS A 329 -0.48 0.74 -11.40
C LYS A 329 -1.20 -0.08 -10.33
N ARG A 330 -0.49 -0.40 -9.24
CA ARG A 330 -1.09 -1.02 -8.07
C ARG A 330 -1.33 0.02 -6.99
N VAL A 331 -2.58 0.15 -6.56
CA VAL A 331 -2.98 1.13 -5.56
C VAL A 331 -3.95 0.47 -4.58
N ARG A 332 -3.71 0.64 -3.27
CA ARG A 332 -4.56 0.12 -2.20
C ARG A 332 -4.90 -1.38 -2.37
N GLY A 333 -3.91 -2.20 -2.77
CA GLY A 333 -4.08 -3.63 -2.99
C GLY A 333 -4.79 -4.03 -4.29
N VAL A 334 -5.18 -3.08 -5.13
CA VAL A 334 -5.85 -3.33 -6.43
C VAL A 334 -4.90 -3.06 -7.59
N ASP A 335 -4.85 -3.97 -8.56
CA ASP A 335 -4.13 -3.78 -9.80
C ASP A 335 -5.02 -3.07 -10.83
N TYR A 336 -4.58 -1.89 -11.29
CA TYR A 336 -5.26 -1.09 -12.29
C TYR A 336 -4.54 -1.23 -13.64
N THR A 337 -5.26 -1.69 -14.65
CA THR A 337 -4.88 -1.58 -16.05
C THR A 337 -5.89 -0.65 -16.71
N ILE A 338 -5.43 0.53 -17.13
CA ILE A 338 -6.30 1.60 -17.58
C ILE A 338 -6.06 1.82 -19.07
N LYS A 339 -7.17 1.93 -19.80
CA LYS A 339 -7.20 2.37 -21.19
C LYS A 339 -8.23 3.48 -21.32
N GLU A 340 -7.86 4.56 -21.96
CA GLU A 340 -8.80 5.59 -22.39
C GLU A 340 -9.17 5.34 -23.85
N GLU A 341 -10.42 5.05 -24.11
CA GLU A 341 -10.98 4.83 -25.43
C GLU A 341 -11.80 6.05 -25.84
N ILE A 342 -11.35 6.72 -26.90
CA ILE A 342 -12.02 7.86 -27.48
C ILE A 342 -12.73 7.38 -28.72
N GLY A 343 -14.01 7.08 -28.55
CA GLY A 343 -14.87 6.61 -29.62
C GLY A 343 -15.35 7.77 -30.50
N ARG A 344 -15.99 7.38 -31.57
CA ARG A 344 -16.69 8.24 -32.50
C ARG A 344 -17.74 9.10 -31.79
N ALA A 345 -17.75 10.38 -32.11
CA ALA A 345 -18.96 11.15 -32.06
C ALA A 345 -19.95 10.55 -33.10
N HIS A 346 -21.04 9.93 -32.66
CA HIS A 346 -22.16 9.67 -33.56
C HIS A 346 -22.66 11.01 -34.06
N VAL A 347 -22.60 11.17 -35.34
CA VAL A 347 -23.22 12.29 -36.05
C VAL A 347 -24.71 12.02 -36.21
#